data_b55a4cd4db1357959e55a23912eeb649
#
_entry.id   b55a4cd4db1357959e55a23912eeb649
#
_cell.length_a   1.000
_cell.length_b   1.000
_cell.length_c   1.000
_cell.angle_alpha   90.00
_cell.angle_beta   90.00
_cell.angle_gamma   90.00
#
_symmetry.space_group_name_H-M   'P 1'
#
loop_
_entity.id
_entity.type
_entity.pdbx_description
1 polymer ?
#
loop_
_entity_poly.entity_id
_entity_poly.type
_entity_poly.pdbx_seq_one_letter_code
_entity_poly.pdbx_strand_id
1 'polypeptide(L)'
;MRNFLRYISLGALMSVSLTLSAIETNPPAVSDLLNRIGGAGTADRFVTIVDESLAVNGKETFVLTSADGKPCVKGSTLSALTSGLGWYLNYTAGVNLSWNNLTTDLSAIEFPLPQQETHTSAADYRYYLNYCTFSYSMSTWTWERWQQEIDWMALHGINMPLQIIGLEEVWRRLLTEDYGYTAKEANDFIGGPGFMA
;
A
#
# COMPACT_ATOMS: atom_id res chain seq x y z
N MET A 1 -8.48 12.94 -72.26
CA MET A 1 -8.59 11.62 -71.63
C MET A 1 -8.63 11.84 -70.12
N ARG A 2 -9.73 11.37 -69.57
CA ARG A 2 -10.20 11.79 -68.22
C ARG A 2 -9.59 10.89 -67.18
N ASN A 3 -8.87 11.46 -66.19
CA ASN A 3 -8.39 10.72 -65.00
C ASN A 3 -9.43 10.94 -63.88
N PHE A 4 -10.06 9.82 -63.51
CA PHE A 4 -10.98 9.72 -62.38
C PHE A 4 -10.17 9.50 -61.09
N LEU A 5 -10.07 10.47 -60.24
CA LEU A 5 -9.55 10.34 -58.88
C LEU A 5 -10.63 9.72 -58.01
N ARG A 6 -10.43 8.50 -57.56
CA ARG A 6 -11.22 7.85 -56.53
C ARG A 6 -10.71 8.34 -55.16
N TYR A 7 -11.55 9.10 -54.48
CA TYR A 7 -11.37 9.37 -53.04
C TYR A 7 -11.77 8.13 -52.26
N ILE A 8 -10.79 7.49 -51.63
CA ILE A 8 -11.03 6.48 -50.60
C ILE A 8 -11.13 7.24 -49.28
N SER A 9 -12.34 7.39 -48.76
CA SER A 9 -12.58 7.88 -47.41
C SER A 9 -12.17 6.78 -46.43
N LEU A 10 -11.02 6.95 -45.78
CA LEU A 10 -10.63 6.17 -44.60
C LEU A 10 -11.50 6.61 -43.43
N GLY A 11 -12.54 5.88 -43.13
CA GLY A 11 -13.26 6.01 -41.88
C GLY A 11 -12.36 5.58 -40.73
N ALA A 12 -11.89 6.52 -39.92
CA ALA A 12 -11.22 6.22 -38.67
C ALA A 12 -12.24 5.61 -37.72
N LEU A 13 -12.20 4.28 -37.55
CA LEU A 13 -12.82 3.63 -36.40
C LEU A 13 -12.06 4.09 -35.15
N MET A 14 -12.64 5.03 -34.41
CA MET A 14 -12.26 5.26 -33.02
C MET A 14 -12.70 4.03 -32.20
N SER A 15 -11.77 3.14 -31.94
CA SER A 15 -11.94 2.11 -30.91
C SER A 15 -11.92 2.82 -29.56
N VAL A 16 -13.08 3.04 -28.99
CA VAL A 16 -13.21 3.41 -27.57
C VAL A 16 -12.82 2.16 -26.79
N SER A 17 -11.58 2.14 -26.34
CA SER A 17 -11.14 1.17 -25.34
C SER A 17 -11.84 1.50 -24.03
N LEU A 18 -12.94 0.82 -23.75
CA LEU A 18 -13.50 0.75 -22.42
C LEU A 18 -12.46 0.05 -21.54
N THR A 19 -11.64 0.81 -20.82
CA THR A 19 -10.87 0.27 -19.72
C THR A 19 -11.88 -0.14 -18.64
N LEU A 20 -12.24 -1.43 -18.60
CA LEU A 20 -12.89 -1.98 -17.42
C LEU A 20 -11.90 -1.76 -16.26
N SER A 21 -12.29 -0.95 -15.29
CA SER A 21 -11.58 -0.87 -14.02
C SER A 21 -11.52 -2.27 -13.42
N ALA A 22 -10.32 -2.76 -13.15
CA ALA A 22 -10.15 -4.08 -12.56
C ALA A 22 -10.69 -4.03 -11.12
N ILE A 23 -11.65 -4.91 -10.83
CA ILE A 23 -12.12 -5.16 -9.47
C ILE A 23 -11.34 -6.36 -8.95
N GLU A 24 -10.60 -6.17 -7.86
CA GLU A 24 -9.88 -7.24 -7.19
C GLU A 24 -10.50 -7.49 -5.81
N THR A 25 -10.96 -8.71 -5.57
CA THR A 25 -11.55 -9.12 -4.29
C THR A 25 -10.55 -9.91 -3.48
N ASN A 26 -10.43 -9.57 -2.20
CA ASN A 26 -9.53 -10.18 -1.23
C ASN A 26 -8.07 -10.22 -1.72
N PRO A 27 -7.46 -9.06 -2.03
CA PRO A 27 -6.07 -9.00 -2.47
C PRO A 27 -5.15 -9.74 -1.50
N PRO A 28 -4.24 -10.62 -1.97
CA PRO A 28 -3.37 -11.40 -1.10
C PRO A 28 -2.58 -10.55 -0.10
N ALA A 29 -2.04 -9.41 -0.55
CA ALA A 29 -1.29 -8.51 0.31
C ALA A 29 -2.11 -7.98 1.52
N VAL A 30 -3.41 -7.75 1.31
CA VAL A 30 -4.33 -7.29 2.37
C VAL A 30 -4.69 -8.45 3.29
N SER A 31 -4.92 -9.64 2.74
CA SER A 31 -5.17 -10.86 3.52
C SER A 31 -3.99 -11.20 4.42
N ASP A 32 -2.77 -11.10 3.88
CA ASP A 32 -1.55 -11.33 4.64
C ASP A 32 -1.37 -10.29 5.75
N LEU A 33 -1.64 -9.01 5.48
CA LEU A 33 -1.61 -7.95 6.48
C LEU A 33 -2.60 -8.26 7.63
N LEU A 34 -3.85 -8.56 7.33
CA LEU A 34 -4.87 -8.90 8.33
C LEU A 34 -4.46 -10.08 9.19
N ASN A 35 -3.88 -11.13 8.59
CA ASN A 35 -3.42 -12.32 9.31
C ASN A 35 -2.17 -12.04 10.17
N ARG A 36 -1.30 -11.10 9.75
CA ARG A 36 -0.15 -10.69 10.58
C ARG A 36 -0.56 -9.91 11.81
N ILE A 37 -1.49 -8.98 11.66
CA ILE A 37 -1.91 -8.10 12.77
C ILE A 37 -2.88 -8.78 13.74
N GLY A 38 -3.72 -9.70 13.26
CA GLY A 38 -4.82 -10.28 14.04
C GLY A 38 -4.75 -11.77 14.28
N GLY A 39 -3.72 -12.44 13.76
CA GLY A 39 -3.60 -13.90 13.80
C GLY A 39 -4.23 -14.61 12.61
N ALA A 40 -3.86 -15.86 12.42
CA ALA A 40 -4.31 -16.69 11.31
C ALA A 40 -5.85 -16.76 11.22
N GLY A 41 -6.40 -16.61 10.01
CA GLY A 41 -7.84 -16.63 9.75
C GLY A 41 -8.55 -15.29 9.97
N THR A 42 -7.86 -14.26 10.42
CA THR A 42 -8.45 -12.92 10.55
C THR A 42 -8.96 -12.40 9.20
N ALA A 43 -8.22 -12.62 8.12
CA ALA A 43 -8.62 -12.20 6.78
C ALA A 43 -9.96 -12.80 6.34
N ASP A 44 -10.27 -14.04 6.71
CA ASP A 44 -11.51 -14.73 6.33
C ASP A 44 -12.76 -14.11 6.96
N ARG A 45 -12.59 -13.23 7.91
CA ARG A 45 -13.67 -12.52 8.62
C ARG A 45 -14.06 -11.21 7.93
N PHE A 46 -13.37 -10.84 6.85
CA PHE A 46 -13.60 -9.63 6.07
C PHE A 46 -13.88 -9.94 4.62
N VAL A 47 -14.54 -9.01 3.94
CA VAL A 47 -14.53 -8.89 2.48
C VAL A 47 -13.78 -7.62 2.14
N THR A 48 -12.75 -7.74 1.32
CA THR A 48 -11.92 -6.59 0.92
C THR A 48 -11.91 -6.47 -0.60
N ILE A 49 -12.08 -5.25 -1.12
CA ILE A 49 -12.23 -5.02 -2.56
C ILE A 49 -11.41 -3.79 -2.98
N VAL A 50 -10.60 -3.95 -4.01
CA VAL A 50 -10.05 -2.81 -4.75
C VAL A 50 -10.94 -2.54 -5.95
N ASP A 51 -11.42 -1.30 -6.06
CA ASP A 51 -12.30 -0.84 -7.14
C ASP A 51 -11.94 0.61 -7.49
N GLU A 52 -11.19 0.79 -8.55
CA GLU A 52 -10.70 2.11 -8.99
C GLU A 52 -11.82 3.10 -9.28
N SER A 53 -13.04 2.61 -9.60
CA SER A 53 -14.20 3.47 -9.89
C SER A 53 -14.68 4.26 -8.66
N LEU A 54 -14.23 3.89 -7.46
CA LEU A 54 -14.55 4.60 -6.21
C LEU A 54 -13.81 5.93 -6.07
N ALA A 55 -12.77 6.19 -6.88
CA ALA A 55 -12.01 7.44 -6.79
C ALA A 55 -12.92 8.66 -7.06
N VAL A 56 -12.90 9.62 -6.15
CA VAL A 56 -13.67 10.86 -6.27
C VAL A 56 -12.75 12.00 -6.70
N ASN A 57 -12.95 12.53 -7.89
CA ASN A 57 -12.08 13.58 -8.46
C ASN A 57 -10.59 13.18 -8.47
N GLY A 58 -10.29 11.90 -8.74
CA GLY A 58 -8.92 11.38 -8.72
C GLY A 58 -8.34 11.16 -7.32
N LYS A 59 -9.10 11.42 -6.26
CA LYS A 59 -8.68 11.23 -4.87
C LYS A 59 -8.94 9.80 -4.41
N GLU A 60 -8.03 9.28 -3.61
CA GLU A 60 -8.22 7.99 -2.93
C GLU A 60 -9.45 8.02 -2.02
N THR A 61 -10.29 7.01 -2.18
CA THR A 61 -11.56 6.89 -1.49
C THR A 61 -11.73 5.48 -0.97
N PHE A 62 -12.22 5.31 0.26
CA PHE A 62 -12.67 4.02 0.76
C PHE A 62 -14.14 4.07 1.18
N VAL A 63 -14.77 2.91 1.17
CA VAL A 63 -16.15 2.69 1.59
C VAL A 63 -16.19 1.56 2.59
N LEU A 64 -16.84 1.79 3.73
CA LEU A 64 -17.20 0.74 4.68
C LEU A 64 -18.64 0.32 4.42
N THR A 65 -18.88 -0.97 4.42
CA THR A 65 -20.21 -1.58 4.22
C THR A 65 -20.19 -3.02 4.74
N SER A 66 -21.21 -3.79 4.46
CA SER A 66 -21.25 -5.23 4.77
C SER A 66 -21.50 -6.06 3.51
N ALA A 67 -20.93 -7.25 3.44
CA ALA A 67 -21.17 -8.24 2.41
C ALA A 67 -21.07 -9.65 3.03
N ASP A 68 -21.97 -10.54 2.64
CA ASP A 68 -21.99 -11.94 3.11
C ASP A 68 -21.96 -12.10 4.64
N GLY A 69 -22.60 -11.16 5.35
CA GLY A 69 -22.62 -11.15 6.81
C GLY A 69 -21.30 -10.77 7.47
N LYS A 70 -20.36 -10.19 6.71
CA LYS A 70 -19.03 -9.74 7.18
C LYS A 70 -18.86 -8.26 6.94
N PRO A 71 -17.99 -7.58 7.71
CA PRO A 71 -17.50 -6.26 7.34
C PRO A 71 -16.88 -6.29 5.95
N CYS A 72 -17.27 -5.35 5.11
CA CYS A 72 -16.74 -5.18 3.77
C CYS A 72 -16.07 -3.81 3.65
N VAL A 73 -14.80 -3.81 3.31
CA VAL A 73 -14.03 -2.60 3.06
C VAL A 73 -13.65 -2.55 1.59
N LYS A 74 -13.99 -1.45 0.94
CA LYS A 74 -13.63 -1.20 -0.46
C LYS A 74 -12.71 0.00 -0.53
N GLY A 75 -11.74 -0.03 -1.43
CA GLY A 75 -10.83 1.09 -1.65
C GLY A 75 -10.59 1.33 -3.13
N SER A 76 -10.43 2.59 -3.53
CA SER A 76 -10.06 2.94 -4.91
C SER A 76 -8.64 2.50 -5.27
N THR A 77 -7.80 2.28 -4.27
CA THR A 77 -6.44 1.74 -4.37
C THR A 77 -6.19 0.78 -3.21
N LEU A 78 -5.09 0.03 -3.24
CA LEU A 78 -4.66 -0.76 -2.07
C LEU A 78 -4.42 0.12 -0.84
N SER A 79 -3.84 1.31 -1.02
CA SER A 79 -3.63 2.28 0.07
C SER A 79 -4.94 2.76 0.67
N ALA A 80 -5.94 3.09 -0.17
CA ALA A 80 -7.27 3.46 0.30
C ALA A 80 -7.96 2.32 1.04
N LEU A 81 -7.85 1.09 0.52
CA LEU A 81 -8.44 -0.10 1.15
C LEU A 81 -7.84 -0.36 2.53
N THR A 82 -6.51 -0.36 2.66
CA THR A 82 -5.85 -0.59 3.96
C THR A 82 -6.10 0.54 4.94
N SER A 83 -6.19 1.79 4.47
CA SER A 83 -6.63 2.93 5.28
C SER A 83 -8.05 2.74 5.82
N GLY A 84 -8.97 2.25 4.98
CA GLY A 84 -10.33 1.91 5.39
C GLY A 84 -10.37 0.78 6.42
N LEU A 85 -9.50 -0.22 6.32
CA LEU A 85 -9.35 -1.27 7.33
C LEU A 85 -8.87 -0.70 8.67
N GLY A 86 -7.86 0.16 8.67
CA GLY A 86 -7.38 0.85 9.86
C GLY A 86 -8.47 1.71 10.50
N TRP A 87 -9.24 2.43 9.68
CA TRP A 87 -10.40 3.20 10.12
C TRP A 87 -11.47 2.30 10.77
N TYR A 88 -11.86 1.22 10.08
CA TYR A 88 -12.84 0.27 10.61
C TYR A 88 -12.40 -0.33 11.94
N LEU A 89 -11.17 -0.83 12.02
CA LEU A 89 -10.64 -1.42 13.26
C LEU A 89 -10.69 -0.42 14.41
N ASN A 90 -10.23 0.81 14.17
CA ASN A 90 -10.15 1.82 15.23
C ASN A 90 -11.52 2.36 15.65
N TYR A 91 -12.39 2.74 14.71
CA TYR A 91 -13.61 3.49 15.00
C TYR A 91 -14.87 2.64 15.07
N THR A 92 -14.89 1.47 14.41
CA THR A 92 -16.06 0.59 14.39
C THR A 92 -15.88 -0.62 15.30
N ALA A 93 -14.72 -1.29 15.21
CA ALA A 93 -14.44 -2.47 16.02
C ALA A 93 -13.79 -2.16 17.37
N GLY A 94 -13.37 -0.91 17.62
CA GLY A 94 -12.74 -0.50 18.88
C GLY A 94 -11.35 -1.09 19.09
N VAL A 95 -10.69 -1.50 18.03
CA VAL A 95 -9.33 -2.09 18.05
C VAL A 95 -8.32 -1.01 17.68
N ASN A 96 -7.62 -0.48 18.68
CA ASN A 96 -6.58 0.51 18.45
C ASN A 96 -5.23 -0.15 18.19
N LEU A 97 -4.81 -0.13 16.95
CA LEU A 97 -3.48 -0.57 16.52
C LEU A 97 -2.54 0.64 16.46
N SER A 98 -1.78 0.83 17.53
CA SER A 98 -0.81 1.92 17.63
C SER A 98 0.58 1.48 17.19
N TRP A 99 1.46 2.45 17.00
CA TRP A 99 2.85 2.22 16.63
C TRP A 99 3.60 1.25 17.58
N ASN A 100 3.25 1.26 18.88
CA ASN A 100 3.83 0.38 19.89
C ASN A 100 3.05 -0.92 20.11
N ASN A 101 1.86 -1.04 19.52
CA ASN A 101 0.98 -2.19 19.69
C ASN A 101 0.24 -2.47 18.37
N LEU A 102 0.97 -2.99 17.40
CA LEU A 102 0.42 -3.26 16.07
C LEU A 102 -0.18 -4.67 15.95
N THR A 103 0.37 -5.62 16.68
CA THR A 103 -0.10 -7.00 16.66
C THR A 103 -0.94 -7.29 17.91
N THR A 104 -2.12 -7.84 17.72
CA THR A 104 -3.00 -8.25 18.81
C THR A 104 -3.77 -9.51 18.40
N ASP A 105 -4.15 -10.31 19.38
CA ASP A 105 -5.04 -11.45 19.11
C ASP A 105 -6.46 -10.93 18.88
N LEU A 106 -6.90 -10.95 17.63
CA LEU A 106 -8.25 -10.57 17.25
C LEU A 106 -9.24 -11.74 17.24
N SER A 107 -8.84 -12.93 17.65
CA SER A 107 -9.70 -14.13 17.60
C SER A 107 -10.96 -13.99 18.45
N ALA A 108 -10.85 -13.34 19.59
CA ALA A 108 -11.98 -13.09 20.51
C ALA A 108 -12.77 -11.80 20.20
N ILE A 109 -12.30 -11.00 19.26
CA ILE A 109 -12.98 -9.73 18.90
C ILE A 109 -14.17 -10.04 17.99
N GLU A 110 -15.34 -9.55 18.33
CA GLU A 110 -16.46 -9.49 17.39
C GLU A 110 -16.26 -8.28 16.47
N PHE A 111 -16.38 -8.54 15.16
CA PHE A 111 -16.33 -7.48 14.18
C PHE A 111 -17.75 -7.03 13.82
N PRO A 112 -18.23 -5.91 14.35
CA PRO A 112 -19.57 -5.42 14.06
C PRO A 112 -19.71 -5.06 12.58
N LEU A 113 -20.90 -5.26 12.02
CA LEU A 113 -21.17 -4.83 10.66
C LEU A 113 -21.22 -3.29 10.63
N PRO A 114 -20.39 -2.64 9.82
CA PRO A 114 -20.38 -1.19 9.75
C PRO A 114 -21.66 -0.66 9.10
N GLN A 115 -22.10 0.52 9.50
CA GLN A 115 -22.99 1.31 8.66
C GLN A 115 -22.24 1.75 7.41
N GLN A 116 -22.98 1.89 6.30
CA GLN A 116 -22.33 2.35 5.08
C GLN A 116 -21.83 3.78 5.23
N GLU A 117 -20.54 3.97 5.04
CA GLU A 117 -19.91 5.28 5.04
C GLU A 117 -18.81 5.35 3.96
N THR A 118 -18.54 6.56 3.49
CA THR A 118 -17.56 6.82 2.43
C THR A 118 -16.62 7.93 2.88
N HIS A 119 -15.32 7.69 2.73
CA HIS A 119 -14.28 8.64 3.07
C HIS A 119 -13.36 8.87 1.89
N THR A 120 -13.20 10.14 1.52
CA THR A 120 -12.29 10.58 0.46
C THR A 120 -11.11 11.33 1.08
N SER A 121 -9.90 10.98 0.69
CA SER A 121 -8.70 11.62 1.19
C SER A 121 -8.65 13.10 0.77
N ALA A 122 -8.36 13.99 1.70
CA ALA A 122 -8.14 15.40 1.40
C ALA A 122 -6.80 15.65 0.71
N ALA A 123 -5.78 14.81 1.00
CA ALA A 123 -4.43 14.93 0.48
C ALA A 123 -4.09 13.82 -0.53
N ASP A 124 -3.42 14.19 -1.62
CA ASP A 124 -2.93 13.20 -2.61
C ASP A 124 -1.73 12.43 -2.07
N TYR A 125 -0.86 13.10 -1.33
CA TYR A 125 0.35 12.54 -0.76
C TYR A 125 0.28 12.60 0.77
N ARG A 126 0.45 11.44 1.38
CA ARG A 126 0.53 11.26 2.84
C ARG A 126 1.91 10.73 3.15
N TYR A 127 2.82 11.69 3.36
CA TYR A 127 4.24 11.45 3.57
C TYR A 127 4.52 10.99 4.98
N TYR A 128 5.42 10.04 5.13
CA TYR A 128 5.89 9.55 6.41
C TYR A 128 7.38 9.23 6.39
N LEU A 129 7.98 9.41 7.52
CA LEU A 129 9.35 9.26 7.94
C LEU A 129 10.21 10.50 7.72
N ASN A 130 10.89 10.87 8.80
CA ASN A 130 11.99 11.79 8.83
C ASN A 130 13.30 11.03 8.51
N TYR A 131 14.15 11.58 7.68
CA TYR A 131 15.42 10.94 7.31
C TYR A 131 16.34 10.66 8.51
N CYS A 132 16.30 11.48 9.57
CA CYS A 132 17.10 11.27 10.77
C CYS A 132 16.76 9.97 11.51
N THR A 133 15.52 9.53 11.49
CA THR A 133 15.07 8.35 12.25
C THR A 133 15.76 7.05 11.84
N PHE A 134 16.26 6.97 10.62
CA PHE A 134 16.98 5.79 10.14
C PHE A 134 18.25 5.52 10.91
N SER A 135 18.99 6.56 11.29
CA SER A 135 20.24 6.42 12.07
C SER A 135 20.01 6.37 13.58
N TYR A 136 18.84 6.71 14.08
CA TYR A 136 18.53 6.68 15.51
C TYR A 136 17.68 5.47 15.89
N SER A 137 16.37 5.53 15.57
CA SER A 137 15.43 4.51 16.02
C SER A 137 15.46 3.26 15.16
N MET A 138 15.79 3.39 13.88
CA MET A 138 15.56 2.33 12.88
C MET A 138 16.83 1.63 12.41
N SER A 139 18.02 2.12 12.80
CA SER A 139 19.31 1.59 12.32
C SER A 139 19.55 0.12 12.63
N THR A 140 18.90 -0.41 13.67
CA THR A 140 19.05 -1.79 14.11
C THR A 140 17.79 -2.64 13.93
N TRP A 141 16.80 -2.14 13.21
CA TRP A 141 15.57 -2.89 13.01
C TRP A 141 15.79 -4.12 12.15
N THR A 142 15.20 -5.24 12.58
CA THR A 142 15.12 -6.46 11.79
C THR A 142 14.00 -6.32 10.74
N TRP A 143 13.94 -7.28 9.82
CA TRP A 143 12.87 -7.33 8.82
C TRP A 143 11.49 -7.38 9.47
N GLU A 144 11.33 -8.17 10.53
CA GLU A 144 10.06 -8.30 11.25
C GLU A 144 9.58 -6.97 11.81
N ARG A 145 10.51 -6.14 12.35
CA ARG A 145 10.16 -4.81 12.83
C ARG A 145 9.84 -3.86 11.67
N TRP A 146 10.56 -3.96 10.56
CA TRP A 146 10.22 -3.20 9.35
C TRP A 146 8.87 -3.60 8.78
N GLN A 147 8.52 -4.88 8.78
CA GLN A 147 7.22 -5.36 8.33
C GLN A 147 6.08 -4.76 9.19
N GLN A 148 6.27 -4.70 10.51
CA GLN A 148 5.31 -4.05 11.40
C GLN A 148 5.13 -2.56 11.06
N GLU A 149 6.22 -1.86 10.76
CA GLU A 149 6.16 -0.45 10.37
C GLU A 149 5.41 -0.25 9.05
N ILE A 150 5.66 -1.10 8.06
CA ILE A 150 4.97 -1.08 6.78
C ILE A 150 3.48 -1.36 6.97
N ASP A 151 3.12 -2.34 7.79
CA ASP A 151 1.74 -2.65 8.11
C ASP A 151 1.05 -1.47 8.83
N TRP A 152 1.76 -0.81 9.75
CA TRP A 152 1.27 0.40 10.42
C TRP A 152 1.04 1.54 9.41
N MET A 153 1.99 1.79 8.53
CA MET A 153 1.85 2.81 7.48
C MET A 153 0.62 2.53 6.60
N ALA A 154 0.45 1.28 6.17
CA ALA A 154 -0.68 0.87 5.34
C ALA A 154 -2.03 1.13 6.03
N LEU A 155 -2.17 0.76 7.31
CA LEU A 155 -3.39 0.96 8.10
C LEU A 155 -3.67 2.44 8.42
N HIS A 156 -2.65 3.30 8.37
CA HIS A 156 -2.77 4.74 8.60
C HIS A 156 -2.82 5.55 7.29
N GLY A 157 -2.95 4.87 6.15
CA GLY A 157 -3.13 5.50 4.85
C GLY A 157 -1.91 6.24 4.33
N ILE A 158 -0.71 5.91 4.81
CA ILE A 158 0.53 6.45 4.26
C ILE A 158 0.74 5.87 2.87
N ASN A 159 0.88 6.73 1.87
CA ASN A 159 1.10 6.32 0.48
C ASN A 159 2.42 6.85 -0.10
N MET A 160 3.19 7.59 0.70
CA MET A 160 4.47 8.17 0.28
C MET A 160 5.51 8.05 1.41
N PRO A 161 5.98 6.83 1.73
CA PRO A 161 7.04 6.67 2.72
C PRO A 161 8.38 7.10 2.15
N LEU A 162 9.22 7.75 2.98
CA LEU A 162 10.62 7.99 2.64
C LEU A 162 11.37 6.66 2.71
N GLN A 163 11.96 6.24 1.61
CA GLN A 163 12.77 5.03 1.55
C GLN A 163 14.23 5.40 1.32
N ILE A 164 15.05 5.33 2.38
CA ILE A 164 16.50 5.44 2.30
C ILE A 164 17.22 4.22 2.89
N ILE A 165 16.48 3.30 3.52
CA ILE A 165 17.01 2.02 4.01
C ILE A 165 17.27 1.08 2.82
N GLY A 166 18.41 0.41 2.87
CA GLY A 166 18.85 -0.54 1.83
C GLY A 166 19.60 0.14 0.68
N LEU A 167 19.80 1.46 0.72
CA LEU A 167 20.64 2.17 -0.25
C LEU A 167 22.09 1.68 -0.21
N GLU A 168 22.58 1.24 0.94
CA GLU A 168 23.91 0.66 1.12
C GLU A 168 24.11 -0.57 0.24
N GLU A 169 23.10 -1.43 0.13
CA GLU A 169 23.20 -2.60 -0.75
C GLU A 169 23.13 -2.19 -2.23
N VAL A 170 22.35 -1.17 -2.58
CA VAL A 170 22.32 -0.63 -3.94
C VAL A 170 23.70 -0.06 -4.30
N TRP A 171 24.31 0.73 -3.41
CA TRP A 171 25.65 1.27 -3.60
C TRP A 171 26.70 0.17 -3.66
N ARG A 172 26.64 -0.83 -2.79
CA ARG A 172 27.56 -1.95 -2.78
C ARG A 172 27.53 -2.68 -4.12
N ARG A 173 26.33 -2.97 -4.65
CA ARG A 173 26.18 -3.61 -5.98
C ARG A 173 26.73 -2.74 -7.08
N LEU A 174 26.36 -1.48 -7.13
CA LEU A 174 26.85 -0.54 -8.14
C LEU A 174 28.38 -0.51 -8.15
N LEU A 175 29.01 -0.36 -6.99
CA LEU A 175 30.46 -0.31 -6.88
C LEU A 175 31.13 -1.61 -7.30
N THR A 176 30.58 -2.77 -6.91
CA THR A 176 31.20 -4.06 -7.23
C THR A 176 30.89 -4.55 -8.64
N GLU A 177 29.67 -4.38 -9.14
CA GLU A 177 29.20 -4.95 -10.41
C GLU A 177 29.55 -4.03 -11.58
N ASP A 178 29.43 -2.70 -11.42
CA ASP A 178 29.62 -1.75 -12.52
C ASP A 178 30.97 -1.03 -12.49
N TYR A 179 31.52 -0.77 -11.31
CA TYR A 179 32.77 -0.02 -11.15
C TYR A 179 33.97 -0.88 -10.79
N GLY A 180 33.80 -2.20 -10.60
CA GLY A 180 34.90 -3.15 -10.41
C GLY A 180 35.61 -3.07 -9.05
N TYR A 181 34.98 -2.46 -8.04
CA TYR A 181 35.48 -2.47 -6.67
C TYR A 181 35.40 -3.88 -6.08
N THR A 182 36.35 -4.23 -5.22
CA THR A 182 36.21 -5.42 -4.38
C THR A 182 35.11 -5.18 -3.34
N ALA A 183 34.52 -6.27 -2.83
CA ALA A 183 33.54 -6.15 -1.75
C ALA A 183 34.07 -5.41 -0.51
N LYS A 184 35.38 -5.59 -0.23
CA LYS A 184 36.02 -4.89 0.88
C LYS A 184 36.08 -3.39 0.63
N GLU A 185 36.54 -2.96 -0.53
CA GLU A 185 36.63 -1.53 -0.88
C GLU A 185 35.26 -0.87 -0.88
N ALA A 186 34.23 -1.55 -1.42
CA ALA A 186 32.86 -1.06 -1.43
C ALA A 186 32.33 -0.88 0.01
N ASN A 187 32.55 -1.86 0.90
CA ASN A 187 32.12 -1.79 2.30
C ASN A 187 32.88 -0.70 3.07
N ASP A 188 34.19 -0.56 2.83
CA ASP A 188 35.00 0.50 3.48
C ASP A 188 34.54 1.90 3.04
N PHE A 189 34.01 2.04 1.81
CA PHE A 189 33.51 3.30 1.27
C PHE A 189 32.13 3.68 1.84
N ILE A 190 31.22 2.71 1.96
CA ILE A 190 29.81 2.96 2.33
C ILE A 190 29.68 3.34 3.82
N GLY A 191 30.52 2.80 4.69
CA GLY A 191 30.39 2.98 6.14
C GLY A 191 29.29 2.12 6.76
N GLY A 192 28.95 2.39 8.02
CA GLY A 192 27.98 1.60 8.80
C GLY A 192 26.64 2.34 9.06
N PRO A 193 25.67 1.65 9.64
CA PRO A 193 24.32 2.19 9.89
C PRO A 193 24.26 3.46 10.74
N GLY A 194 25.19 3.65 11.66
CA GLY A 194 25.24 4.83 12.51
C GLY A 194 26.00 6.03 11.93
N PHE A 195 26.49 5.89 10.70
CA PHE A 195 27.31 6.93 10.06
C PHE A 195 26.51 7.99 9.31
N MET A 196 25.24 7.73 9.07
CA MET A 196 24.35 8.54 8.21
C MET A 196 23.57 9.63 8.96
N ALA A 197 23.88 9.87 10.20
CA ALA A 197 23.20 10.87 11.03
C ALA A 197 23.84 12.26 10.90
#